data_024b70192e54d46533a63f9c25ec4347
#
_entry.id   024b70192e54d46533a63f9c25ec4347
#
_cell.length_a   1.000
_cell.length_b   1.000
_cell.length_c   1.000
_cell.angle_alpha   90.00
_cell.angle_beta   90.00
_cell.angle_gamma   90.00
#
_symmetry.space_group_name_H-M   'P 1'
#
loop_
_entity.id
_entity.type
_entity.pdbx_description
1 polymer ?
#
loop_
_entity_poly.entity_id
_entity_poly.type
_entity_poly.pdbx_seq_one_letter_code
_entity_poly.pdbx_strand_id
1 'polypeptide(L)'
;MPSLLLSLQNVSSRRWDRIILKDLSWSFHKGQCWGVIGPNGAGKTSLVGLILDQLPYYQGSILRPGLPSGLLGIIKVSFEQQQKIIAHEARKERYEAFSGVEEHLITVRELLVQTAMHSSGEIDLSEESLNLVKELGMEDLLNRPAQKLSNGEMRKTLLVRALFNQPELLILDEPFEGLDRDSLGSFSALISQVIQKGTPLMLITHRFTELVPEITHILCLKNGKIFAKGERDTMLDIAQNGSLYHDDLDSLSLKKTFDINGKCENKVKRNTPPCVQASDSSFVIEMKNVRVAYQDKVILENFDWNVKKGENWKILGPNGAGKSTLLSLISGDHLQAYSNQIKIFGQPRGKGESIWELKQQIGMVTNELQLAYQQPVNVFKVILSGFYDSIGLYQPASEEQKQTGNYWLHMLGLEELAERDFLKLSYGQQRMILIARAMVKSPPLLILDEPCQGLDPFNRNEMLDIIDKIGSETETQLLYVTHSPEDRLGCLDFELSFVKNEKGSYFTRKTSLNH
;
A
#
# COMPACT_ATOMS: atom_id res chain seq x y z
N MET A 1 -14.58 8.80 39.09
CA MET A 1 -13.84 7.84 38.21
C MET A 1 -14.33 8.06 36.79
N PRO A 2 -13.46 8.10 35.78
CA PRO A 2 -13.92 8.23 34.39
C PRO A 2 -14.86 7.05 34.06
N SER A 3 -15.99 7.35 33.40
CA SER A 3 -16.98 6.33 33.06
C SER A 3 -16.43 5.34 32.06
N LEU A 4 -16.67 4.06 32.27
CA LEU A 4 -16.26 2.98 31.37
C LEU A 4 -16.99 3.10 30.03
N LEU A 5 -16.26 3.17 28.92
CA LEU A 5 -16.80 3.21 27.56
C LEU A 5 -16.99 1.81 27.02
N LEU A 6 -15.91 1.01 27.06
CA LEU A 6 -15.83 -0.34 26.52
C LEU A 6 -14.93 -1.20 27.40
N SER A 7 -15.27 -2.48 27.61
CA SER A 7 -14.43 -3.44 28.34
C SER A 7 -14.47 -4.82 27.69
N LEU A 8 -13.31 -5.40 27.50
CA LEU A 8 -13.10 -6.80 27.15
C LEU A 8 -12.62 -7.54 28.40
N GLN A 9 -13.22 -8.70 28.70
CA GLN A 9 -12.87 -9.52 29.87
C GLN A 9 -12.57 -10.95 29.38
N ASN A 10 -11.30 -11.32 29.39
CA ASN A 10 -10.76 -12.63 28.98
C ASN A 10 -11.30 -13.11 27.62
N VAL A 11 -11.39 -12.20 26.64
CA VAL A 11 -11.97 -12.48 25.34
C VAL A 11 -11.00 -13.25 24.47
N SER A 12 -11.46 -14.39 23.94
CA SER A 12 -10.70 -15.19 22.96
C SER A 12 -11.54 -15.45 21.72
N SER A 13 -10.91 -15.27 20.54
CA SER A 13 -11.55 -15.44 19.24
C SER A 13 -10.74 -16.36 18.35
N ARG A 14 -11.48 -17.13 17.52
CA ARG A 14 -10.88 -18.01 16.50
C ARG A 14 -11.57 -17.80 15.16
N ARG A 15 -10.83 -18.04 14.10
CA ARG A 15 -11.35 -18.10 12.74
C ARG A 15 -10.98 -19.46 12.17
N TRP A 16 -11.98 -20.29 11.90
CA TRP A 16 -11.78 -21.72 11.60
C TRP A 16 -11.04 -22.40 12.78
N ASP A 17 -9.97 -23.11 12.53
CA ASP A 17 -9.17 -23.82 13.56
C ASP A 17 -8.01 -22.96 14.13
N ARG A 18 -7.85 -21.72 13.68
CA ARG A 18 -6.77 -20.84 14.12
C ARG A 18 -7.29 -19.85 15.17
N ILE A 19 -6.65 -19.84 16.35
CA ILE A 19 -6.85 -18.79 17.35
C ILE A 19 -6.23 -17.50 16.82
N ILE A 20 -7.02 -16.43 16.76
CA ILE A 20 -6.58 -15.12 16.28
C ILE A 20 -6.29 -14.18 17.45
N LEU A 21 -7.14 -14.21 18.47
CA LEU A 21 -7.00 -13.41 19.67
C LEU A 21 -7.18 -14.31 20.88
N LYS A 22 -6.34 -14.12 21.91
CA LYS A 22 -6.32 -14.99 23.09
C LYS A 22 -6.25 -14.19 24.39
N ASP A 23 -7.20 -14.44 25.28
CA ASP A 23 -7.27 -13.94 26.66
C ASP A 23 -7.13 -12.40 26.76
N LEU A 24 -7.83 -11.67 25.87
CA LEU A 24 -7.78 -10.22 25.87
C LEU A 24 -8.58 -9.64 27.03
N SER A 25 -7.94 -8.88 27.92
CA SER A 25 -8.56 -8.12 29.01
C SER A 25 -8.10 -6.67 28.96
N TRP A 26 -9.03 -5.77 28.60
CA TRP A 26 -8.74 -4.36 28.38
C TRP A 26 -9.98 -3.50 28.60
N SER A 27 -9.78 -2.29 29.12
CA SER A 27 -10.86 -1.34 29.38
C SER A 27 -10.52 0.02 28.78
N PHE A 28 -11.50 0.62 28.12
CA PHE A 28 -11.43 1.94 27.53
C PHE A 28 -12.40 2.87 28.29
N HIS A 29 -11.91 3.96 28.86
CA HIS A 29 -12.70 4.89 29.63
C HIS A 29 -12.92 6.19 28.85
N LYS A 30 -14.01 6.89 29.18
CA LYS A 30 -14.34 8.17 28.57
C LYS A 30 -13.25 9.20 28.90
N GLY A 31 -12.83 9.97 27.88
CA GLY A 31 -11.72 10.93 27.99
C GLY A 31 -10.34 10.33 27.69
N GLN A 32 -10.23 9.01 27.48
CA GLN A 32 -9.01 8.40 26.97
C GLN A 32 -9.01 8.41 25.44
N CYS A 33 -7.81 8.47 24.84
CA CYS A 33 -7.57 8.20 23.43
C CYS A 33 -6.47 7.13 23.34
N TRP A 34 -6.75 6.05 22.61
CA TRP A 34 -5.89 4.88 22.58
C TRP A 34 -5.18 4.71 21.24
N GLY A 35 -3.85 4.52 21.30
CA GLY A 35 -3.07 3.98 20.20
C GLY A 35 -2.99 2.46 20.31
N VAL A 36 -3.41 1.72 19.28
CA VAL A 36 -3.25 0.26 19.20
C VAL A 36 -2.12 -0.06 18.24
N ILE A 37 -1.03 -0.63 18.76
CA ILE A 37 0.20 -0.86 18.00
C ILE A 37 0.56 -2.35 18.01
N GLY A 38 1.21 -2.79 16.95
CA GLY A 38 1.73 -4.15 16.82
C GLY A 38 2.15 -4.46 15.39
N PRO A 39 2.95 -5.51 15.20
CA PRO A 39 3.35 -5.95 13.86
C PRO A 39 2.16 -6.37 13.01
N ASN A 40 2.40 -6.53 11.71
CA ASN A 40 1.38 -7.05 10.81
C ASN A 40 1.02 -8.49 11.23
N GLY A 41 -0.28 -8.79 11.25
CA GLY A 41 -0.76 -10.08 11.76
C GLY A 41 -0.89 -10.19 13.29
N ALA A 42 -0.54 -9.15 14.07
CA ALA A 42 -0.67 -9.16 15.53
C ALA A 42 -2.12 -9.25 16.05
N GLY A 43 -3.12 -9.06 15.17
CA GLY A 43 -4.54 -9.11 15.54
C GLY A 43 -5.20 -7.74 15.71
N LYS A 44 -4.57 -6.63 15.29
CA LYS A 44 -5.11 -5.26 15.41
C LYS A 44 -6.51 -5.13 14.77
N THR A 45 -6.63 -5.46 13.49
CA THR A 45 -7.91 -5.42 12.76
C THR A 45 -8.92 -6.43 13.33
N SER A 46 -8.45 -7.57 13.87
CA SER A 46 -9.32 -8.54 14.54
C SER A 46 -9.87 -8.02 15.88
N LEU A 47 -9.08 -7.24 16.62
CA LEU A 47 -9.56 -6.53 17.81
C LEU A 47 -10.70 -5.57 17.46
N VAL A 48 -10.55 -4.81 16.36
CA VAL A 48 -11.63 -3.95 15.84
C VAL A 48 -12.86 -4.76 15.47
N GLY A 49 -12.66 -5.89 14.77
CA GLY A 49 -13.75 -6.82 14.43
C GLY A 49 -14.51 -7.33 15.65
N LEU A 50 -13.84 -7.60 16.79
CA LEU A 50 -14.48 -7.92 18.05
C LEU A 50 -15.29 -6.73 18.63
N ILE A 51 -14.70 -5.55 18.60
CA ILE A 51 -15.37 -4.32 19.12
C ILE A 51 -16.63 -4.03 18.32
N LEU A 52 -16.60 -4.25 16.99
CA LEU A 52 -17.72 -4.04 16.07
C LEU A 52 -18.68 -5.23 15.95
N ASP A 53 -18.48 -6.30 16.73
CA ASP A 53 -19.27 -7.54 16.67
C ASP A 53 -19.26 -8.24 15.30
N GLN A 54 -18.21 -7.99 14.51
CA GLN A 54 -17.98 -8.58 13.18
C GLN A 54 -17.16 -9.87 13.25
N LEU A 55 -16.49 -10.10 14.38
CA LEU A 55 -15.70 -11.29 14.65
C LEU A 55 -16.28 -12.03 15.87
N PRO A 56 -16.73 -13.29 15.74
CA PRO A 56 -17.24 -14.04 16.87
C PRO A 56 -16.13 -14.39 17.86
N TYR A 57 -16.49 -14.47 19.13
CA TYR A 57 -15.61 -14.96 20.21
C TYR A 57 -16.25 -16.16 20.90
N TYR A 58 -15.41 -17.05 21.42
CA TYR A 58 -15.87 -18.29 22.07
C TYR A 58 -15.66 -18.28 23.59
N GLN A 59 -14.97 -17.27 24.10
CA GLN A 59 -14.68 -17.13 25.53
C GLN A 59 -14.66 -15.65 25.89
N GLY A 60 -15.05 -15.34 27.14
CA GLY A 60 -15.03 -14.00 27.70
C GLY A 60 -16.31 -13.20 27.47
N SER A 61 -16.26 -11.92 27.73
CA SER A 61 -17.38 -10.99 27.53
C SER A 61 -16.90 -9.61 27.06
N ILE A 62 -17.77 -8.94 26.31
CA ILE A 62 -17.55 -7.56 25.84
C ILE A 62 -18.69 -6.70 26.36
N LEU A 63 -18.34 -5.70 27.16
CA LEU A 63 -19.27 -4.75 27.77
C LEU A 63 -19.10 -3.37 27.13
N ARG A 64 -20.20 -2.69 26.83
CA ARG A 64 -20.23 -1.37 26.17
C ARG A 64 -21.12 -0.36 26.93
N PRO A 65 -20.93 -0.15 28.25
CA PRO A 65 -21.85 0.65 29.07
C PRO A 65 -21.82 2.15 28.72
N GLY A 66 -20.73 2.66 28.17
CA GLY A 66 -20.58 4.04 27.78
C GLY A 66 -20.97 4.36 26.34
N LEU A 67 -21.53 3.40 25.61
CA LEU A 67 -21.99 3.51 24.23
C LEU A 67 -23.53 3.33 24.17
N PRO A 68 -24.29 4.37 24.48
CA PRO A 68 -25.77 4.29 24.52
C PRO A 68 -26.38 3.88 23.18
N SER A 69 -25.80 4.32 22.07
CA SER A 69 -26.23 3.91 20.73
C SER A 69 -25.71 2.51 20.32
N GLY A 70 -25.03 1.81 21.23
CA GLY A 70 -24.46 0.49 20.99
C GLY A 70 -23.43 0.50 19.86
N LEU A 71 -23.56 -0.43 18.91
CA LEU A 71 -22.64 -0.50 17.76
C LEU A 71 -22.79 0.66 16.77
N LEU A 72 -23.95 1.31 16.71
CA LEU A 72 -24.21 2.46 15.83
C LEU A 72 -23.40 3.69 16.25
N GLY A 73 -23.05 3.81 17.53
CA GLY A 73 -22.17 4.88 18.05
C GLY A 73 -20.68 4.68 17.73
N ILE A 74 -20.30 3.52 17.17
CA ILE A 74 -18.90 3.24 16.81
C ILE A 74 -18.72 3.39 15.29
N ILE A 75 -17.94 4.36 14.90
CA ILE A 75 -17.62 4.57 13.47
C ILE A 75 -16.18 4.18 13.19
N LYS A 76 -15.99 3.30 12.19
CA LYS A 76 -14.67 2.89 11.72
C LYS A 76 -14.36 3.58 10.39
N VAL A 77 -13.14 4.13 10.28
CA VAL A 77 -12.53 4.59 9.04
C VAL A 77 -11.29 3.76 8.76
N SER A 78 -11.18 3.15 7.59
CA SER A 78 -10.05 2.32 7.23
C SER A 78 -9.56 2.57 5.80
N PHE A 79 -8.29 2.26 5.56
CA PHE A 79 -7.69 2.31 4.24
C PHE A 79 -8.41 1.42 3.21
N GLU A 80 -8.87 0.24 3.63
CA GLU A 80 -9.65 -0.66 2.76
C GLU A 80 -10.96 -0.03 2.26
N GLN A 81 -11.62 0.77 3.10
CA GLN A 81 -12.84 1.50 2.67
C GLN A 81 -12.53 2.50 1.57
N GLN A 82 -11.41 3.23 1.71
CA GLN A 82 -10.94 4.14 0.68
C GLN A 82 -10.71 3.40 -0.64
N GLN A 83 -9.97 2.30 -0.61
CA GLN A 83 -9.68 1.49 -1.81
C GLN A 83 -10.96 0.96 -2.48
N LYS A 84 -11.95 0.52 -1.69
CA LYS A 84 -13.23 0.05 -2.23
C LYS A 84 -13.99 1.16 -2.96
N ILE A 85 -14.02 2.37 -2.40
CA ILE A 85 -14.66 3.54 -3.04
C ILE A 85 -13.94 3.87 -4.34
N ILE A 86 -12.62 4.01 -4.32
CA ILE A 86 -11.82 4.30 -5.51
C ILE A 86 -12.00 3.22 -6.59
N ALA A 87 -11.96 1.94 -6.22
CA ALA A 87 -12.12 0.83 -7.15
C ALA A 87 -13.54 0.77 -7.76
N HIS A 88 -14.56 1.08 -6.97
CA HIS A 88 -15.94 1.14 -7.44
C HIS A 88 -16.11 2.24 -8.48
N GLU A 89 -15.61 3.44 -8.18
CA GLU A 89 -15.72 4.57 -9.09
C GLU A 89 -14.86 4.39 -10.36
N ALA A 90 -13.65 3.83 -10.25
CA ALA A 90 -12.81 3.49 -11.40
C ALA A 90 -13.42 2.41 -12.31
N ARG A 91 -14.31 1.55 -11.79
CA ARG A 91 -15.09 0.62 -12.62
C ARG A 91 -16.17 1.34 -13.43
N LYS A 92 -16.84 2.33 -12.84
CA LYS A 92 -17.82 3.16 -13.53
C LYS A 92 -17.15 3.91 -14.69
N GLU A 93 -16.02 4.58 -14.43
CA GLU A 93 -15.28 5.32 -15.47
C GLU A 93 -14.86 4.43 -16.66
N ARG A 94 -14.43 3.19 -16.39
CA ARG A 94 -14.13 2.22 -17.45
C ARG A 94 -15.37 1.79 -18.23
N TYR A 95 -16.51 1.65 -17.56
CA TYR A 95 -17.79 1.33 -18.21
C TYR A 95 -18.26 2.49 -19.09
N GLU A 96 -18.14 3.73 -18.64
CA GLU A 96 -18.41 4.95 -19.42
C GLU A 96 -17.54 5.03 -20.66
N ALA A 97 -16.23 4.84 -20.52
CA ALA A 97 -15.29 4.85 -21.64
C ALA A 97 -15.62 3.78 -22.69
N PHE A 98 -16.28 2.69 -22.30
CA PHE A 98 -16.67 1.60 -23.20
C PHE A 98 -18.08 1.77 -23.77
N SER A 99 -19.03 2.28 -22.97
CA SER A 99 -20.44 2.42 -23.34
C SER A 99 -20.80 3.76 -24.00
N GLY A 100 -19.94 4.79 -23.86
CA GLY A 100 -20.20 6.16 -24.33
C GLY A 100 -21.33 6.88 -23.58
N VAL A 101 -21.77 6.33 -22.45
CA VAL A 101 -22.79 6.93 -21.58
C VAL A 101 -22.07 7.72 -20.49
N GLU A 102 -22.23 9.05 -20.46
CA GLU A 102 -21.72 9.88 -19.36
C GLU A 102 -22.50 9.55 -18.08
N GLU A 103 -21.88 8.88 -17.13
CA GLU A 103 -22.40 8.75 -15.77
C GLU A 103 -21.96 9.95 -14.93
N HIS A 104 -22.80 10.38 -14.02
CA HIS A 104 -22.51 11.48 -13.11
C HIS A 104 -21.42 11.06 -12.11
N LEU A 105 -20.26 11.71 -12.16
CA LEU A 105 -19.17 11.50 -11.21
C LEU A 105 -19.56 12.05 -9.85
N ILE A 106 -19.57 11.21 -8.83
CA ILE A 106 -19.94 11.59 -7.45
C ILE A 106 -18.95 12.64 -6.92
N THR A 107 -19.47 13.81 -6.55
CA THR A 107 -18.69 14.85 -5.89
C THR A 107 -18.45 14.53 -4.41
N VAL A 108 -17.48 15.24 -3.79
CA VAL A 108 -17.25 15.14 -2.34
C VAL A 108 -18.51 15.51 -1.56
N ARG A 109 -19.24 16.56 -1.98
CA ARG A 109 -20.51 16.96 -1.37
C ARG A 109 -21.51 15.79 -1.36
N GLU A 110 -21.74 15.16 -2.49
CA GLU A 110 -22.66 14.02 -2.61
C GLU A 110 -22.21 12.81 -1.79
N LEU A 111 -20.89 12.54 -1.75
CA LEU A 111 -20.33 11.48 -0.93
C LEU A 111 -20.57 11.71 0.58
N LEU A 112 -20.54 12.96 1.00
CA LEU A 112 -20.81 13.38 2.39
C LEU A 112 -22.32 13.32 2.70
N VAL A 113 -23.17 13.80 1.78
CA VAL A 113 -24.65 13.80 1.90
C VAL A 113 -25.21 12.38 1.99
N GLN A 114 -24.72 11.42 1.20
CA GLN A 114 -25.17 10.02 1.25
C GLN A 114 -25.13 9.42 2.67
N THR A 115 -24.33 9.97 3.56
CA THR A 115 -24.25 9.52 4.96
C THR A 115 -25.22 10.26 5.86
N ALA A 116 -25.44 11.55 5.62
CA ALA A 116 -26.37 12.38 6.37
C ALA A 116 -27.85 11.98 6.11
N MET A 117 -28.16 11.41 4.94
CA MET A 117 -29.53 10.98 4.59
C MET A 117 -30.12 9.91 5.51
N HIS A 118 -29.31 9.16 6.29
CA HIS A 118 -29.85 8.22 7.27
C HIS A 118 -30.45 8.90 8.51
N SER A 119 -30.23 10.21 8.70
CA SER A 119 -30.65 10.95 9.91
C SER A 119 -31.80 11.95 9.69
N SER A 120 -31.94 12.55 8.51
CA SER A 120 -32.86 13.70 8.35
C SER A 120 -33.65 13.77 7.04
N GLY A 121 -33.37 12.93 6.03
CA GLY A 121 -34.07 13.00 4.74
C GLY A 121 -33.77 14.28 3.91
N GLU A 122 -32.83 15.09 4.32
CA GLU A 122 -32.40 16.29 3.62
C GLU A 122 -31.50 15.97 2.44
N ILE A 123 -31.67 16.73 1.35
CA ILE A 123 -30.95 16.56 0.07
C ILE A 123 -29.58 17.26 0.08
N ASP A 124 -29.25 18.05 1.12
CA ASP A 124 -27.99 18.81 1.22
C ASP A 124 -27.40 18.75 2.65
N LEU A 125 -26.15 19.22 2.77
CA LEU A 125 -25.46 19.29 4.06
C LEU A 125 -26.11 20.31 4.99
N SER A 126 -26.33 19.94 6.27
CA SER A 126 -26.79 20.88 7.29
C SER A 126 -25.77 21.99 7.55
N GLU A 127 -26.22 23.11 8.14
CA GLU A 127 -25.32 24.20 8.54
C GLU A 127 -24.20 23.72 9.47
N GLU A 128 -24.49 22.80 10.40
CA GLU A 128 -23.50 22.21 11.30
C GLU A 128 -22.45 21.42 10.52
N SER A 129 -22.86 20.64 9.52
CA SER A 129 -21.98 19.88 8.64
C SER A 129 -21.10 20.80 7.80
N LEU A 130 -21.66 21.88 7.26
CA LEU A 130 -20.90 22.88 6.52
C LEU A 130 -19.88 23.62 7.40
N ASN A 131 -20.24 23.95 8.63
CA ASN A 131 -19.32 24.55 9.60
C ASN A 131 -18.15 23.59 9.91
N LEU A 132 -18.41 22.30 10.08
CA LEU A 132 -17.37 21.30 10.30
C LEU A 132 -16.43 21.17 9.07
N VAL A 133 -16.98 21.18 7.87
CA VAL A 133 -16.19 21.17 6.60
C VAL A 133 -15.26 22.38 6.54
N LYS A 134 -15.78 23.56 6.89
CA LYS A 134 -15.03 24.83 6.92
C LYS A 134 -13.91 24.81 7.96
N GLU A 135 -14.21 24.41 9.19
CA GLU A 135 -13.23 24.30 10.27
C GLU A 135 -12.08 23.34 9.92
N LEU A 136 -12.38 22.29 9.15
CA LEU A 136 -11.40 21.30 8.72
C LEU A 136 -10.73 21.65 7.37
N GLY A 137 -11.01 22.87 6.83
CA GLY A 137 -10.36 23.40 5.62
C GLY A 137 -10.64 22.58 4.36
N MET A 138 -11.90 22.11 4.20
CA MET A 138 -12.28 21.24 3.07
C MET A 138 -13.29 21.87 2.10
N GLU A 139 -13.58 23.17 2.24
CA GLU A 139 -14.56 23.87 1.40
C GLU A 139 -14.25 23.74 -0.11
N ASP A 140 -12.98 23.91 -0.49
CA ASP A 140 -12.53 23.85 -1.88
C ASP A 140 -12.66 22.44 -2.51
N LEU A 141 -12.86 21.42 -1.68
CA LEU A 141 -12.98 20.03 -2.14
C LEU A 141 -14.41 19.63 -2.45
N LEU A 142 -15.43 20.32 -1.90
CA LEU A 142 -16.83 19.91 -1.94
C LEU A 142 -17.34 19.63 -3.36
N ASN A 143 -16.96 20.46 -4.33
CA ASN A 143 -17.41 20.36 -5.71
C ASN A 143 -16.48 19.52 -6.61
N ARG A 144 -15.40 18.94 -6.04
CA ARG A 144 -14.50 18.07 -6.81
C ARG A 144 -15.06 16.64 -6.88
N PRO A 145 -14.91 15.98 -8.03
CA PRO A 145 -15.20 14.55 -8.15
C PRO A 145 -14.32 13.76 -7.17
N ALA A 146 -14.93 12.83 -6.43
CA ALA A 146 -14.24 12.01 -5.42
C ALA A 146 -13.05 11.23 -6.01
N GLN A 147 -13.12 10.82 -7.26
CA GLN A 147 -12.05 10.12 -7.98
C GLN A 147 -10.81 10.99 -8.23
N LYS A 148 -10.97 12.31 -8.30
CA LYS A 148 -9.87 13.27 -8.56
C LYS A 148 -9.18 13.73 -7.27
N LEU A 149 -9.57 13.20 -6.13
CA LEU A 149 -8.93 13.48 -4.86
C LEU A 149 -7.60 12.73 -4.72
N SER A 150 -6.62 13.39 -4.12
CA SER A 150 -5.42 12.72 -3.63
C SER A 150 -5.78 11.75 -2.50
N ASN A 151 -4.88 10.80 -2.18
CA ASN A 151 -5.07 9.88 -1.06
C ASN A 151 -5.32 10.62 0.26
N GLY A 152 -4.61 11.73 0.51
CA GLY A 152 -4.77 12.57 1.69
C GLY A 152 -6.13 13.28 1.74
N GLU A 153 -6.56 13.87 0.61
CA GLU A 153 -7.86 14.54 0.50
C GLU A 153 -9.02 13.55 0.67
N MET A 154 -8.92 12.35 0.10
CA MET A 154 -9.92 11.31 0.27
C MET A 154 -10.03 10.88 1.74
N ARG A 155 -8.91 10.72 2.45
CA ARG A 155 -8.92 10.37 3.89
C ARG A 155 -9.53 11.45 4.76
N LYS A 156 -9.21 12.72 4.48
CA LYS A 156 -9.88 13.85 5.13
C LYS A 156 -11.38 13.78 4.90
N THR A 157 -11.81 13.50 3.68
CA THR A 157 -13.24 13.35 3.32
C THR A 157 -13.90 12.22 4.12
N LEU A 158 -13.25 11.04 4.22
CA LEU A 158 -13.79 9.93 5.00
C LEU A 158 -13.85 10.20 6.50
N LEU A 159 -12.86 10.92 7.03
CA LEU A 159 -12.87 11.34 8.43
C LEU A 159 -14.00 12.32 8.71
N VAL A 160 -14.19 13.36 7.89
CA VAL A 160 -15.30 14.31 7.99
C VAL A 160 -16.65 13.60 7.90
N ARG A 161 -16.77 12.68 6.95
CA ARG A 161 -17.94 11.81 6.80
C ARG A 161 -18.25 11.02 8.08
N ALA A 162 -17.23 10.50 8.73
CA ALA A 162 -17.39 9.77 10.00
C ALA A 162 -17.86 10.71 11.13
N LEU A 163 -17.34 11.93 11.19
CA LEU A 163 -17.66 12.92 12.20
C LEU A 163 -19.10 13.48 12.08
N PHE A 164 -19.69 13.49 10.89
CA PHE A 164 -21.10 13.88 10.72
C PHE A 164 -22.07 13.01 11.52
N ASN A 165 -21.69 11.76 11.79
CA ASN A 165 -22.50 10.86 12.62
C ASN A 165 -22.24 11.04 14.13
N GLN A 166 -21.48 12.05 14.54
CA GLN A 166 -21.16 12.34 15.96
C GLN A 166 -20.78 11.05 16.73
N PRO A 167 -19.68 10.35 16.34
CA PRO A 167 -19.36 9.05 16.88
C PRO A 167 -19.08 9.10 18.39
N GLU A 168 -19.66 8.16 19.14
CA GLU A 168 -19.33 7.93 20.56
C GLU A 168 -17.93 7.31 20.71
N LEU A 169 -17.48 6.59 19.68
CA LEU A 169 -16.12 6.08 19.52
C LEU A 169 -15.72 6.09 18.04
N LEU A 170 -14.67 6.81 17.71
CA LEU A 170 -14.08 6.83 16.38
C LEU A 170 -12.88 5.88 16.32
N ILE A 171 -12.89 4.94 15.38
CA ILE A 171 -11.79 4.00 15.14
C ILE A 171 -11.14 4.34 13.80
N LEU A 172 -9.85 4.67 13.83
CA LEU A 172 -9.03 4.90 12.63
C LEU A 172 -8.06 3.73 12.46
N ASP A 173 -8.28 2.93 11.42
CA ASP A 173 -7.50 1.72 11.15
C ASP A 173 -6.49 1.98 10.03
N GLU A 174 -5.20 2.04 10.39
CA GLU A 174 -4.05 2.38 9.53
C GLU A 174 -4.28 3.68 8.72
N PRO A 175 -4.62 4.81 9.38
CA PRO A 175 -5.05 6.02 8.67
C PRO A 175 -3.92 6.74 7.94
N PHE A 176 -2.66 6.46 8.23
CA PHE A 176 -1.49 7.11 7.62
C PHE A 176 -0.88 6.31 6.47
N GLU A 177 -1.38 5.11 6.20
CA GLU A 177 -0.89 4.21 5.18
C GLU A 177 -0.90 4.85 3.78
N GLY A 178 0.26 4.87 3.07
CA GLY A 178 0.38 5.42 1.70
C GLY A 178 0.15 6.92 1.59
N LEU A 179 0.25 7.69 2.68
CA LEU A 179 0.35 9.13 2.65
C LEU A 179 1.80 9.58 2.44
N ASP A 180 1.99 10.57 1.59
CA ASP A 180 3.26 11.29 1.52
C ASP A 180 3.47 12.17 2.76
N ARG A 181 4.67 12.70 2.93
CA ARG A 181 5.08 13.44 4.14
C ARG A 181 4.20 14.66 4.42
N ASP A 182 3.82 15.42 3.39
CA ASP A 182 3.00 16.63 3.53
C ASP A 182 1.56 16.28 3.91
N SER A 183 1.00 15.26 3.25
CA SER A 183 -0.34 14.72 3.56
C SER A 183 -0.38 14.12 4.96
N LEU A 184 0.67 13.42 5.40
CA LEU A 184 0.78 12.85 6.74
C LEU A 184 0.72 13.94 7.80
N GLY A 185 1.54 15.00 7.67
CA GLY A 185 1.55 16.12 8.63
C GLY A 185 0.20 16.81 8.73
N SER A 186 -0.43 17.10 7.59
CA SER A 186 -1.74 17.76 7.57
C SER A 186 -2.87 16.88 8.12
N PHE A 187 -2.82 15.56 7.89
CA PHE A 187 -3.81 14.63 8.39
C PHE A 187 -3.63 14.33 9.88
N SER A 188 -2.38 14.27 10.37
CA SER A 188 -2.05 14.16 11.79
C SER A 188 -2.61 15.36 12.58
N ALA A 189 -2.40 16.59 12.08
CA ALA A 189 -2.96 17.80 12.69
C ALA A 189 -4.50 17.75 12.75
N LEU A 190 -5.15 17.21 11.72
CA LEU A 190 -6.60 17.05 11.69
C LEU A 190 -7.08 16.06 12.77
N ILE A 191 -6.41 14.92 12.94
CA ILE A 191 -6.72 13.94 14.00
C ILE A 191 -6.55 14.59 15.37
N SER A 192 -5.48 15.36 15.61
CA SER A 192 -5.25 16.11 16.83
C SER A 192 -6.42 17.06 17.15
N GLN A 193 -6.91 17.82 16.16
CA GLN A 193 -8.08 18.70 16.33
C GLN A 193 -9.34 17.92 16.71
N VAL A 194 -9.58 16.75 16.12
CA VAL A 194 -10.73 15.89 16.44
C VAL A 194 -10.67 15.40 17.89
N ILE A 195 -9.49 15.01 18.38
CA ILE A 195 -9.30 14.58 19.76
C ILE A 195 -9.50 15.75 20.71
N GLN A 196 -8.95 16.92 20.40
CA GLN A 196 -9.08 18.15 21.25
C GLN A 196 -10.54 18.60 21.37
N LYS A 197 -11.39 18.30 20.38
CA LYS A 197 -12.85 18.53 20.46
C LYS A 197 -13.58 17.51 21.35
N GLY A 198 -12.88 16.55 21.93
CA GLY A 198 -13.40 15.59 22.90
C GLY A 198 -13.96 14.29 22.27
N THR A 199 -13.75 14.02 21.01
CA THR A 199 -14.17 12.76 20.38
C THR A 199 -13.29 11.61 20.91
N PRO A 200 -13.85 10.57 21.57
CA PRO A 200 -13.09 9.39 21.95
C PRO A 200 -12.54 8.69 20.70
N LEU A 201 -11.25 8.41 20.68
CA LEU A 201 -10.57 7.91 19.49
C LEU A 201 -9.69 6.70 19.78
N MET A 202 -9.74 5.71 18.88
CA MET A 202 -8.81 4.59 18.81
C MET A 202 -8.04 4.69 17.48
N LEU A 203 -6.74 4.91 17.58
CA LEU A 203 -5.82 4.99 16.45
C LEU A 203 -5.04 3.67 16.34
N ILE A 204 -5.21 2.97 15.24
CA ILE A 204 -4.52 1.70 14.96
C ILE A 204 -3.41 1.94 13.95
N THR A 205 -2.21 1.57 14.31
CA THR A 205 -1.03 1.70 13.44
C THR A 205 0.01 0.63 13.75
N HIS A 206 0.98 0.46 12.88
CA HIS A 206 2.14 -0.40 13.10
C HIS A 206 3.41 0.41 13.45
N ARG A 207 3.31 1.77 13.53
CA ARG A 207 4.45 2.66 13.81
C ARG A 207 4.17 3.59 14.98
N PHE A 208 5.07 3.63 15.95
CA PHE A 208 4.98 4.59 17.07
C PHE A 208 5.06 6.05 16.62
N THR A 209 5.81 6.32 15.55
CA THR A 209 5.99 7.67 14.99
C THR A 209 4.71 8.25 14.39
N GLU A 210 3.70 7.44 14.15
CA GLU A 210 2.39 7.83 13.64
C GLU A 210 1.38 8.20 14.74
N LEU A 211 1.74 7.99 16.02
CA LEU A 211 0.90 8.40 17.13
C LEU A 211 0.90 9.91 17.31
N VAL A 212 -0.28 10.51 17.15
CA VAL A 212 -0.45 11.95 17.43
C VAL A 212 -0.23 12.25 18.92
N PRO A 213 0.22 13.47 19.28
CA PRO A 213 0.54 13.84 20.66
C PRO A 213 -0.61 13.63 21.67
N GLU A 214 -1.85 13.78 21.24
CA GLU A 214 -3.06 13.69 22.04
C GLU A 214 -3.46 12.26 22.41
N ILE A 215 -2.82 11.24 21.87
CA ILE A 215 -3.01 9.85 22.33
C ILE A 215 -2.53 9.73 23.76
N THR A 216 -3.41 9.33 24.66
CA THR A 216 -3.15 9.26 26.10
C THR A 216 -2.66 7.88 26.55
N HIS A 217 -3.07 6.81 25.88
CA HIS A 217 -2.78 5.44 26.24
C HIS A 217 -2.36 4.62 25.01
N ILE A 218 -1.57 3.60 25.24
CA ILE A 218 -1.12 2.68 24.19
C ILE A 218 -1.42 1.23 24.59
N LEU A 219 -1.93 0.46 23.63
CA LEU A 219 -2.13 -0.98 23.68
C LEU A 219 -1.23 -1.64 22.65
N CYS A 220 -0.27 -2.43 23.09
CA CYS A 220 0.60 -3.20 22.22
C CYS A 220 0.07 -4.63 22.06
N LEU A 221 -0.18 -5.04 20.81
CA LEU A 221 -0.59 -6.40 20.46
C LEU A 221 0.58 -7.17 19.81
N LYS A 222 0.73 -8.43 20.19
CA LYS A 222 1.69 -9.37 19.60
C LYS A 222 1.09 -10.79 19.61
N ASN A 223 1.12 -11.47 18.46
CA ASN A 223 0.63 -12.86 18.32
C ASN A 223 -0.79 -13.09 18.91
N GLY A 224 -1.70 -12.12 18.68
CA GLY A 224 -3.07 -12.20 19.16
C GLY A 224 -3.25 -11.99 20.66
N LYS A 225 -2.24 -11.50 21.38
CA LYS A 225 -2.28 -11.21 22.82
C LYS A 225 -1.92 -9.75 23.09
N ILE A 226 -2.35 -9.25 24.24
CA ILE A 226 -1.87 -7.97 24.76
C ILE A 226 -0.45 -8.21 25.28
N PHE A 227 0.53 -7.59 24.62
CA PHE A 227 1.93 -7.62 25.03
C PHE A 227 2.18 -6.63 26.19
N ALA A 228 1.67 -5.41 26.03
CA ALA A 228 1.74 -4.36 27.03
C ALA A 228 0.59 -3.37 26.84
N LYS A 229 0.19 -2.66 27.90
CA LYS A 229 -0.80 -1.59 27.85
C LYS A 229 -0.57 -0.60 28.98
N GLY A 230 -0.83 0.68 28.76
CA GLY A 230 -0.65 1.70 29.76
C GLY A 230 -0.71 3.11 29.21
N GLU A 231 -0.33 4.07 30.04
CA GLU A 231 -0.18 5.46 29.65
C GLU A 231 0.93 5.61 28.60
N ARG A 232 0.74 6.59 27.70
CA ARG A 232 1.61 6.79 26.53
C ARG A 232 3.10 6.86 26.89
N ASP A 233 3.47 7.71 27.87
CA ASP A 233 4.87 7.97 28.17
C ASP A 233 5.60 6.71 28.65
N THR A 234 4.96 5.95 29.56
CA THR A 234 5.48 4.65 30.01
C THR A 234 5.62 3.65 28.87
N MET A 235 4.69 3.67 27.92
CA MET A 235 4.67 2.71 26.83
C MET A 235 5.68 3.04 25.73
N LEU A 236 6.01 4.32 25.52
CA LEU A 236 7.03 4.73 24.56
C LEU A 236 8.43 4.25 24.99
N ASP A 237 8.73 4.23 26.30
CA ASP A 237 9.98 3.68 26.83
C ASP A 237 10.12 2.17 26.54
N ILE A 238 9.04 1.42 26.71
CA ILE A 238 8.99 -0.03 26.40
C ILE A 238 9.18 -0.26 24.89
N ALA A 239 8.64 0.60 24.06
CA ALA A 239 8.74 0.53 22.61
C ALA A 239 10.15 0.79 22.10
N GLN A 240 10.85 1.77 22.65
CA GLN A 240 12.22 2.11 22.28
C GLN A 240 13.20 0.97 22.58
N ASN A 241 12.91 0.14 23.59
CA ASN A 241 13.69 -1.06 23.92
C ASN A 241 13.51 -2.24 22.96
N GLY A 242 12.75 -2.06 21.85
CA GLY A 242 12.73 -2.96 20.70
C GLY A 242 12.02 -4.31 20.87
N SER A 243 11.54 -4.66 22.06
CA SER A 243 10.99 -6.01 22.37
C SER A 243 9.66 -6.34 21.67
N LEU A 244 8.92 -5.32 21.19
CA LEU A 244 7.66 -5.57 20.49
C LEU A 244 7.85 -6.25 19.12
N TYR A 245 8.94 -5.93 18.41
CA TYR A 245 9.22 -6.41 17.06
C TYR A 245 10.32 -7.48 16.98
N HIS A 246 11.08 -7.73 18.10
CA HIS A 246 12.32 -8.52 18.05
C HIS A 246 12.22 -10.02 18.40
N ASP A 247 11.10 -10.53 18.95
CA ASP A 247 11.05 -11.91 19.46
C ASP A 247 10.44 -12.97 18.53
N ASP A 248 10.11 -12.64 17.30
CA ASP A 248 9.58 -13.63 16.33
C ASP A 248 10.67 -14.18 15.38
N LEU A 249 11.87 -14.43 15.93
CA LEU A 249 12.95 -15.11 15.20
C LEU A 249 12.61 -16.55 14.76
N ASP A 250 11.48 -17.10 15.21
CA ASP A 250 11.08 -18.48 14.90
C ASP A 250 9.97 -18.64 13.87
N SER A 251 9.31 -17.57 13.40
CA SER A 251 8.17 -17.74 12.50
C SER A 251 8.40 -17.45 11.03
N LEU A 252 9.51 -16.84 10.65
CA LEU A 252 10.03 -16.78 9.29
C LEU A 252 11.51 -16.40 9.39
N SER A 253 12.32 -17.30 9.92
CA SER A 253 13.77 -17.10 9.91
C SER A 253 14.27 -17.19 8.45
N LEU A 254 14.27 -16.09 7.74
CA LEU A 254 15.11 -15.85 6.56
C LEU A 254 16.61 -15.82 6.94
N LYS A 255 16.95 -16.43 8.10
CA LYS A 255 18.34 -16.73 8.53
C LYS A 255 18.98 -17.90 7.80
N LYS A 256 18.30 -18.49 6.83
CA LYS A 256 19.02 -19.30 5.85
C LYS A 256 19.73 -18.32 4.93
N THR A 257 21.04 -18.27 5.07
CA THR A 257 21.96 -17.63 4.16
C THR A 257 21.40 -17.68 2.74
N PHE A 258 20.98 -16.51 2.24
CA PHE A 258 20.70 -16.31 0.83
C PHE A 258 22.01 -16.60 0.10
N ASP A 259 22.18 -17.79 -0.38
CA ASP A 259 23.28 -18.16 -1.28
C ASP A 259 22.71 -18.20 -2.70
N ILE A 260 22.63 -17.00 -3.32
CA ILE A 260 22.33 -16.88 -4.75
C ILE A 260 23.44 -17.59 -5.57
N ASN A 261 24.61 -17.84 -5.00
CA ASN A 261 25.71 -18.59 -5.57
C ASN A 261 25.58 -20.10 -5.44
N GLY A 262 24.53 -20.63 -4.78
CA GLY A 262 24.19 -22.05 -4.85
C GLY A 262 24.00 -22.42 -6.31
N LYS A 263 25.06 -22.98 -6.93
CA LYS A 263 25.16 -23.37 -8.32
C LYS A 263 23.88 -24.07 -8.81
N CYS A 264 22.93 -23.30 -9.34
CA CYS A 264 22.08 -23.82 -10.39
C CYS A 264 22.99 -24.05 -11.59
N GLU A 265 23.60 -25.24 -11.71
CA GLU A 265 24.41 -25.66 -12.88
C GLU A 265 23.59 -25.67 -14.18
N ASN A 266 22.31 -25.43 -14.09
CA ASN A 266 21.46 -25.10 -15.19
C ASN A 266 21.36 -23.58 -15.31
N LYS A 267 22.31 -22.96 -16.03
CA LYS A 267 22.03 -21.69 -16.70
C LYS A 267 20.66 -21.85 -17.33
N VAL A 268 19.63 -21.22 -16.74
CA VAL A 268 18.33 -21.09 -17.40
C VAL A 268 18.66 -20.40 -18.71
N LYS A 269 18.77 -21.20 -19.76
CA LYS A 269 18.96 -20.68 -21.11
C LYS A 269 17.80 -19.72 -21.28
N ARG A 270 18.11 -18.45 -21.41
CA ARG A 270 17.11 -17.45 -21.81
C ARG A 270 16.39 -18.06 -22.99
N ASN A 271 15.14 -18.48 -22.83
CA ASN A 271 14.23 -18.66 -23.92
C ASN A 271 13.88 -17.28 -24.44
N THR A 272 14.89 -16.57 -24.91
CA THR A 272 14.70 -15.39 -25.74
C THR A 272 13.99 -15.88 -26.99
N PRO A 273 12.79 -15.39 -27.30
CA PRO A 273 12.21 -15.62 -28.61
C PRO A 273 13.26 -15.22 -29.65
N PRO A 274 13.40 -15.95 -30.74
CA PRO A 274 14.48 -15.77 -31.71
C PRO A 274 14.38 -14.51 -32.59
N CYS A 275 13.95 -13.37 -32.04
CA CYS A 275 13.72 -12.17 -32.84
C CYS A 275 13.89 -10.84 -32.07
N VAL A 276 14.83 -10.76 -31.12
CA VAL A 276 15.34 -9.44 -30.73
C VAL A 276 16.84 -9.47 -31.01
N GLN A 277 17.21 -8.96 -32.18
CA GLN A 277 18.59 -8.53 -32.41
C GLN A 277 18.93 -7.61 -31.25
N ALA A 278 19.91 -8.01 -30.42
CA ALA A 278 20.44 -7.18 -29.38
C ALA A 278 20.82 -5.84 -30.03
N SER A 279 19.98 -4.82 -29.82
CA SER A 279 20.37 -3.47 -30.23
C SER A 279 21.61 -3.13 -29.41
N ASP A 280 22.64 -2.66 -30.08
CA ASP A 280 23.94 -2.25 -29.52
C ASP A 280 23.79 -0.99 -28.62
N SER A 281 22.56 -0.74 -28.11
CA SER A 281 22.23 0.40 -27.28
C SER A 281 22.81 0.21 -25.88
N SER A 282 23.65 1.16 -25.48
CA SER A 282 24.15 1.25 -24.11
C SER A 282 23.09 1.68 -23.09
N PHE A 283 21.88 2.03 -23.56
CA PHE A 283 20.77 2.52 -22.73
C PHE A 283 19.61 1.55 -22.71
N VAL A 284 19.05 1.36 -21.51
CA VAL A 284 17.80 0.60 -21.29
C VAL A 284 16.58 1.50 -21.51
N ILE A 285 16.67 2.75 -21.05
CA ILE A 285 15.63 3.78 -21.23
C ILE A 285 16.27 5.03 -21.82
N GLU A 286 15.69 5.54 -22.89
CA GLU A 286 16.02 6.83 -23.47
C GLU A 286 14.73 7.64 -23.65
N MET A 287 14.64 8.77 -22.97
CA MET A 287 13.52 9.72 -23.06
C MET A 287 14.07 11.09 -23.43
N LYS A 288 13.55 11.68 -24.50
CA LYS A 288 13.99 12.98 -24.97
C LYS A 288 12.81 13.92 -25.21
N ASN A 289 12.83 15.07 -24.55
CA ASN A 289 11.82 16.11 -24.63
C ASN A 289 10.39 15.56 -24.46
N VAL A 290 10.21 14.67 -23.46
CA VAL A 290 8.93 14.01 -23.23
C VAL A 290 7.97 15.00 -22.58
N ARG A 291 6.74 15.07 -23.16
CA ARG A 291 5.63 15.86 -22.63
C ARG A 291 4.42 14.98 -22.44
N VAL A 292 3.87 14.98 -21.22
CA VAL A 292 2.62 14.29 -20.87
C VAL A 292 1.68 15.26 -20.22
N ALA A 293 0.46 15.34 -20.73
CA ALA A 293 -0.59 16.19 -20.19
C ALA A 293 -1.94 15.47 -20.21
N TYR A 294 -2.74 15.72 -19.19
CA TYR A 294 -4.14 15.31 -19.10
C TYR A 294 -5.00 16.56 -19.05
N GLN A 295 -5.81 16.77 -20.08
CA GLN A 295 -6.60 18.00 -20.24
C GLN A 295 -5.68 19.25 -20.06
N ASP A 296 -5.95 20.09 -19.05
CA ASP A 296 -5.17 21.31 -18.79
C ASP A 296 -3.99 21.10 -17.84
N LYS A 297 -3.81 19.89 -17.28
CA LYS A 297 -2.73 19.61 -16.32
C LYS A 297 -1.55 18.93 -17.01
N VAL A 298 -0.41 19.64 -17.08
CA VAL A 298 0.86 19.08 -17.53
C VAL A 298 1.50 18.30 -16.37
N ILE A 299 1.84 17.04 -16.61
CA ILE A 299 2.49 16.15 -15.64
C ILE A 299 4.00 16.09 -15.85
N LEU A 300 4.41 15.91 -17.11
CA LEU A 300 5.83 15.95 -17.51
C LEU A 300 5.97 16.98 -18.63
N GLU A 301 6.98 17.82 -18.55
CA GLU A 301 7.28 18.83 -19.55
C GLU A 301 8.79 18.92 -19.78
N ASN A 302 9.20 18.89 -21.05
CA ASN A 302 10.62 18.91 -21.45
C ASN A 302 11.47 17.89 -20.66
N PHE A 303 10.92 16.67 -20.46
CA PHE A 303 11.53 15.67 -19.63
C PHE A 303 12.55 14.84 -20.43
N ASP A 304 13.82 14.93 -20.02
CA ASP A 304 14.92 14.15 -20.56
C ASP A 304 15.44 13.17 -19.50
N TRP A 305 15.47 11.87 -19.84
CA TRP A 305 16.00 10.87 -18.93
C TRP A 305 16.60 9.69 -19.68
N ASN A 306 17.83 9.33 -19.33
CA ASN A 306 18.55 8.22 -19.89
C ASN A 306 19.02 7.32 -18.76
N VAL A 307 18.76 6.03 -18.89
CA VAL A 307 19.17 4.98 -17.96
C VAL A 307 20.08 4.03 -18.73
N LYS A 308 21.34 3.93 -18.31
CA LYS A 308 22.29 3.00 -18.93
C LYS A 308 22.06 1.59 -18.44
N LYS A 309 22.53 0.63 -19.23
CA LYS A 309 22.54 -0.77 -18.85
C LYS A 309 23.39 -0.98 -17.58
N GLY A 310 22.82 -1.65 -16.58
CA GLY A 310 23.45 -1.93 -15.29
C GLY A 310 23.31 -0.82 -14.25
N GLU A 311 22.64 0.32 -14.54
CA GLU A 311 22.36 1.35 -13.54
C GLU A 311 21.06 1.08 -12.80
N ASN A 312 21.11 0.97 -11.49
CA ASN A 312 19.95 0.87 -10.62
C ASN A 312 19.47 2.25 -10.15
N TRP A 313 18.20 2.54 -10.31
CA TRP A 313 17.64 3.86 -10.08
C TRP A 313 16.56 3.86 -9.01
N LYS A 314 16.62 4.84 -8.10
CA LYS A 314 15.53 5.22 -7.21
C LYS A 314 14.72 6.34 -7.85
N ILE A 315 13.41 6.20 -7.86
CA ILE A 315 12.47 7.26 -8.26
C ILE A 315 11.73 7.72 -7.01
N LEU A 316 12.05 8.94 -6.57
CA LEU A 316 11.53 9.53 -5.34
C LEU A 316 10.59 10.68 -5.65
N GLY A 317 9.45 10.74 -4.97
CA GLY A 317 8.55 11.89 -5.09
C GLY A 317 7.23 11.67 -4.37
N PRO A 318 6.51 12.76 -4.06
CA PRO A 318 5.23 12.68 -3.39
C PRO A 318 4.15 12.04 -4.28
N ASN A 319 3.00 11.74 -3.68
CA ASN A 319 1.85 11.24 -4.43
C ASN A 319 1.35 12.29 -5.43
N GLY A 320 0.96 11.82 -6.63
CA GLY A 320 0.52 12.70 -7.71
C GLY A 320 1.62 13.48 -8.44
N ALA A 321 2.89 13.22 -8.14
CA ALA A 321 4.03 13.87 -8.84
C ALA A 321 4.29 13.36 -10.26
N GLY A 322 3.60 12.28 -10.70
CA GLY A 322 3.77 11.71 -12.03
C GLY A 322 4.62 10.43 -12.07
N LYS A 323 4.97 9.83 -10.92
CA LYS A 323 5.73 8.58 -10.85
C LYS A 323 5.07 7.45 -11.64
N SER A 324 3.79 7.17 -11.37
CA SER A 324 3.05 6.11 -12.06
C SER A 324 2.84 6.42 -13.55
N THR A 325 2.73 7.70 -13.92
CA THR A 325 2.71 8.13 -15.34
C THR A 325 4.04 7.80 -16.01
N LEU A 326 5.17 8.07 -15.36
CA LEU A 326 6.50 7.71 -15.87
C LEU A 326 6.63 6.19 -16.04
N LEU A 327 6.16 5.41 -15.06
CA LEU A 327 6.20 3.94 -15.16
C LEU A 327 5.33 3.42 -16.31
N SER A 328 4.13 3.96 -16.48
CA SER A 328 3.24 3.54 -17.57
C SER A 328 3.77 3.90 -18.97
N LEU A 329 4.58 4.97 -19.10
CA LEU A 329 5.31 5.25 -20.34
C LEU A 329 6.36 4.18 -20.62
N ILE A 330 7.05 3.68 -19.58
CA ILE A 330 8.09 2.63 -19.71
C ILE A 330 7.46 1.28 -20.02
N SER A 331 6.39 0.89 -19.32
CA SER A 331 5.69 -0.40 -19.50
C SER A 331 4.88 -0.45 -20.81
N GLY A 332 4.68 0.70 -21.47
CA GLY A 332 3.90 0.79 -22.70
C GLY A 332 2.39 0.87 -22.49
N ASP A 333 1.93 1.01 -21.25
CA ASP A 333 0.49 1.09 -20.93
C ASP A 333 -0.07 2.50 -21.13
N HIS A 334 0.77 3.51 -21.46
CA HIS A 334 0.37 4.89 -21.65
C HIS A 334 0.30 5.28 -23.13
N LEU A 335 -0.86 5.73 -23.62
CA LEU A 335 -1.06 6.08 -25.03
C LEU A 335 -0.12 7.19 -25.53
N GLN A 336 0.19 8.19 -24.69
CA GLN A 336 1.11 9.27 -25.07
C GLN A 336 2.57 8.82 -25.19
N ALA A 337 2.92 7.56 -24.85
CA ALA A 337 4.23 7.01 -25.14
C ALA A 337 4.53 7.02 -26.65
N TYR A 338 3.50 6.83 -27.48
CA TYR A 338 3.61 6.77 -28.94
C TYR A 338 3.79 8.12 -29.61
N SER A 339 3.42 9.21 -28.93
CA SER A 339 3.58 10.59 -29.44
C SER A 339 4.86 11.27 -28.93
N ASN A 340 5.66 10.58 -28.10
CA ASN A 340 6.88 11.10 -27.51
C ASN A 340 8.13 10.34 -28.03
N GLN A 341 9.31 10.96 -27.87
CA GLN A 341 10.58 10.33 -28.22
C GLN A 341 11.07 9.44 -27.07
N ILE A 342 10.56 8.21 -27.05
CA ILE A 342 10.89 7.21 -26.03
C ILE A 342 11.45 5.97 -26.72
N LYS A 343 12.58 5.47 -26.19
CA LYS A 343 13.11 4.16 -26.57
C LYS A 343 13.31 3.32 -25.31
N ILE A 344 12.90 2.07 -25.37
CA ILE A 344 13.10 1.08 -24.32
C ILE A 344 13.88 -0.09 -24.93
N PHE A 345 14.96 -0.49 -24.26
CA PHE A 345 15.92 -1.48 -24.79
C PHE A 345 16.40 -1.15 -26.22
N GLY A 346 16.58 0.16 -26.50
CA GLY A 346 16.99 0.65 -27.81
C GLY A 346 15.89 0.67 -28.87
N GLN A 347 14.69 0.15 -28.59
CA GLN A 347 13.54 0.12 -29.51
C GLN A 347 12.67 1.39 -29.32
N PRO A 348 12.48 2.18 -30.38
CA PRO A 348 11.61 3.36 -30.30
C PRO A 348 10.14 2.94 -30.18
N ARG A 349 9.38 3.62 -29.31
CA ARG A 349 7.94 3.35 -29.14
C ARG A 349 7.14 3.80 -30.38
N GLY A 350 6.16 2.98 -30.77
CA GLY A 350 5.25 3.30 -31.88
C GLY A 350 5.77 2.95 -33.28
N LYS A 351 6.80 2.13 -33.41
CA LYS A 351 7.34 1.68 -34.71
C LYS A 351 7.08 0.21 -35.01
N GLY A 352 5.99 -0.36 -34.50
CA GLY A 352 5.55 -1.72 -34.79
C GLY A 352 6.05 -2.78 -33.82
N GLU A 353 6.67 -2.39 -32.72
CA GLU A 353 7.02 -3.32 -31.64
C GLU A 353 5.76 -3.84 -30.92
N SER A 354 5.80 -5.11 -30.52
CA SER A 354 4.75 -5.73 -29.72
C SER A 354 4.85 -5.31 -28.26
N ILE A 355 3.75 -4.87 -27.67
CA ILE A 355 3.68 -4.59 -26.23
C ILE A 355 3.99 -5.85 -25.41
N TRP A 356 3.68 -7.03 -25.93
CA TRP A 356 3.97 -8.31 -25.27
C TRP A 356 5.46 -8.61 -25.21
N GLU A 357 6.22 -8.30 -26.27
CA GLU A 357 7.68 -8.43 -26.29
C GLU A 357 8.34 -7.51 -25.26
N LEU A 358 7.82 -6.29 -25.11
CA LEU A 358 8.29 -5.37 -24.08
C LEU A 358 7.98 -5.91 -22.69
N LYS A 359 6.73 -6.35 -22.43
CA LYS A 359 6.31 -6.88 -21.13
C LYS A 359 7.09 -8.13 -20.72
N GLN A 360 7.53 -8.95 -21.67
CA GLN A 360 8.40 -10.09 -21.38
C GLN A 360 9.76 -9.67 -20.81
N GLN A 361 10.27 -8.50 -21.20
CA GLN A 361 11.56 -7.97 -20.74
C GLN A 361 11.45 -7.16 -19.44
N ILE A 362 10.24 -6.83 -18.99
CA ILE A 362 10.01 -6.03 -17.78
C ILE A 362 9.30 -6.87 -16.73
N GLY A 363 9.93 -7.06 -15.57
CA GLY A 363 9.25 -7.49 -14.35
C GLY A 363 8.59 -6.29 -13.68
N MET A 364 7.33 -6.40 -13.27
CA MET A 364 6.64 -5.28 -12.64
C MET A 364 5.85 -5.73 -11.40
N VAL A 365 6.02 -4.99 -10.31
CA VAL A 365 5.27 -5.16 -9.06
C VAL A 365 4.64 -3.83 -8.68
N THR A 366 3.31 -3.79 -8.69
CA THR A 366 2.51 -2.61 -8.35
C THR A 366 1.40 -2.95 -7.37
N ASN A 367 0.84 -1.94 -6.71
CA ASN A 367 -0.35 -2.11 -5.88
C ASN A 367 -1.55 -2.61 -6.70
N GLU A 368 -1.71 -2.11 -7.92
CA GLU A 368 -2.80 -2.50 -8.81
C GLU A 368 -2.73 -3.98 -9.18
N LEU A 369 -1.53 -4.50 -9.43
CA LEU A 369 -1.33 -5.93 -9.72
C LEU A 369 -1.77 -6.80 -8.53
N GLN A 370 -1.46 -6.39 -7.30
CA GLN A 370 -1.88 -7.11 -6.09
C GLN A 370 -3.40 -7.13 -5.94
N LEU A 371 -4.06 -6.01 -6.18
CA LEU A 371 -5.52 -5.87 -6.12
C LEU A 371 -6.25 -6.61 -7.27
N ALA A 372 -5.55 -6.90 -8.36
CA ALA A 372 -6.12 -7.60 -9.50
C ALA A 372 -6.38 -9.09 -9.23
N TYR A 373 -5.68 -9.69 -8.25
CA TYR A 373 -5.98 -11.05 -7.79
C TYR A 373 -7.21 -11.05 -6.89
N GLN A 374 -8.39 -11.29 -7.47
CA GLN A 374 -9.69 -11.29 -6.78
C GLN A 374 -10.27 -12.70 -6.58
N GLN A 375 -9.71 -13.71 -7.25
CA GLN A 375 -10.15 -15.09 -7.16
C GLN A 375 -9.14 -15.92 -6.36
N PRO A 376 -9.58 -16.95 -5.63
CA PRO A 376 -8.71 -17.86 -4.93
C PRO A 376 -7.75 -18.57 -5.90
N VAL A 377 -6.46 -18.34 -5.74
CA VAL A 377 -5.39 -18.97 -6.54
C VAL A 377 -4.27 -19.36 -5.59
N ASN A 378 -3.70 -20.56 -5.74
CA ASN A 378 -2.55 -20.92 -4.91
C ASN A 378 -1.29 -20.12 -5.30
N VAL A 379 -0.42 -19.92 -4.33
CA VAL A 379 0.81 -19.13 -4.45
C VAL A 379 1.68 -19.60 -5.61
N PHE A 380 1.86 -20.91 -5.76
CA PHE A 380 2.70 -21.46 -6.81
C PHE A 380 2.19 -21.10 -8.22
N LYS A 381 0.87 -21.15 -8.42
CA LYS A 381 0.25 -20.72 -9.69
C LYS A 381 0.39 -19.21 -9.91
N VAL A 382 0.35 -18.39 -8.85
CA VAL A 382 0.61 -16.95 -8.96
C VAL A 382 2.03 -16.72 -9.46
N ILE A 383 3.03 -17.39 -8.89
CA ILE A 383 4.44 -17.27 -9.33
C ILE A 383 4.58 -17.70 -10.80
N LEU A 384 4.06 -18.86 -11.16
CA LEU A 384 4.17 -19.38 -12.53
C LEU A 384 3.45 -18.51 -13.57
N SER A 385 2.39 -17.77 -13.17
CA SER A 385 1.71 -16.84 -14.07
C SER A 385 2.61 -15.69 -14.56
N GLY A 386 3.74 -15.46 -13.87
CA GLY A 386 4.75 -14.47 -14.25
C GLY A 386 5.43 -14.75 -15.60
N PHE A 387 5.53 -16.00 -16.02
CA PHE A 387 6.05 -16.35 -17.35
C PHE A 387 5.17 -15.85 -18.50
N TYR A 388 3.89 -15.63 -18.22
CA TYR A 388 2.87 -15.26 -19.22
C TYR A 388 2.34 -13.83 -19.01
N ASP A 389 2.83 -13.11 -18.00
CA ASP A 389 2.31 -11.78 -17.57
C ASP A 389 0.78 -11.73 -17.39
N SER A 390 0.16 -12.87 -17.05
CA SER A 390 -1.28 -13.01 -16.86
C SER A 390 -1.67 -13.00 -15.39
N ILE A 391 -2.91 -12.57 -15.08
CA ILE A 391 -3.50 -12.72 -13.75
C ILE A 391 -4.13 -14.11 -13.68
N GLY A 392 -3.40 -15.05 -13.05
CA GLY A 392 -3.73 -16.46 -13.03
C GLY A 392 -2.98 -17.28 -14.10
N LEU A 393 -2.92 -18.59 -13.88
CA LEU A 393 -2.24 -19.54 -14.76
C LEU A 393 -3.26 -20.23 -15.65
N TYR A 394 -3.27 -19.90 -16.94
CA TYR A 394 -4.22 -20.44 -17.93
C TYR A 394 -3.61 -21.52 -18.84
N GLN A 395 -2.30 -21.70 -18.77
CA GLN A 395 -1.57 -22.71 -19.54
C GLN A 395 -0.76 -23.59 -18.59
N PRO A 396 -0.58 -24.89 -18.91
CA PRO A 396 0.25 -25.75 -18.09
C PRO A 396 1.71 -25.29 -18.17
N ALA A 397 2.33 -25.13 -17.00
CA ALA A 397 3.73 -24.78 -16.92
C ALA A 397 4.62 -25.99 -17.24
N SER A 398 5.74 -25.75 -17.94
CA SER A 398 6.76 -26.77 -18.19
C SER A 398 7.48 -27.17 -16.89
N GLU A 399 8.17 -28.30 -16.89
CA GLU A 399 8.96 -28.72 -15.72
C GLU A 399 10.09 -27.74 -15.41
N GLU A 400 10.70 -27.11 -16.41
CA GLU A 400 11.72 -26.06 -16.20
C GLU A 400 11.11 -24.82 -15.53
N GLN A 401 9.90 -24.42 -15.95
CA GLN A 401 9.19 -23.31 -15.32
C GLN A 401 8.82 -23.61 -13.87
N LYS A 402 8.39 -24.84 -13.57
CA LYS A 402 8.11 -25.28 -12.20
C LYS A 402 9.38 -25.28 -11.34
N GLN A 403 10.51 -25.75 -11.87
CA GLN A 403 11.80 -25.71 -11.17
C GLN A 403 12.20 -24.27 -10.85
N THR A 404 12.06 -23.34 -11.80
CA THR A 404 12.33 -21.92 -11.57
C THR A 404 11.38 -21.31 -10.54
N GLY A 405 10.09 -21.66 -10.57
CA GLY A 405 9.13 -21.23 -9.56
C GLY A 405 9.49 -21.72 -8.16
N ASN A 406 9.89 -23.00 -8.01
CA ASN A 406 10.34 -23.57 -6.75
C ASN A 406 11.64 -22.93 -6.27
N TYR A 407 12.57 -22.61 -7.17
CA TYR A 407 13.80 -21.89 -6.84
C TYR A 407 13.47 -20.54 -6.17
N TRP A 408 12.57 -19.74 -6.76
CA TRP A 408 12.18 -18.45 -6.16
C TRP A 408 11.44 -18.60 -4.84
N LEU A 409 10.59 -19.62 -4.68
CA LEU A 409 9.97 -19.92 -3.38
C LEU A 409 11.02 -20.24 -2.32
N HIS A 410 12.01 -21.06 -2.68
CA HIS A 410 13.11 -21.41 -1.77
C HIS A 410 13.96 -20.19 -1.41
N MET A 411 14.31 -19.38 -2.41
CA MET A 411 15.10 -18.16 -2.23
C MET A 411 14.44 -17.16 -1.27
N LEU A 412 13.12 -17.10 -1.28
CA LEU A 412 12.35 -16.23 -0.41
C LEU A 412 11.92 -16.89 0.91
N GLY A 413 12.26 -18.18 1.14
CA GLY A 413 11.85 -18.93 2.32
C GLY A 413 10.34 -19.12 2.44
N LEU A 414 9.65 -19.24 1.31
CA LEU A 414 8.18 -19.28 1.22
C LEU A 414 7.63 -20.63 0.75
N GLU A 415 8.43 -21.71 0.80
CA GLU A 415 8.06 -23.04 0.29
C GLU A 415 6.79 -23.58 0.93
N GLU A 416 6.63 -23.37 2.24
CA GLU A 416 5.45 -23.82 2.98
C GLU A 416 4.15 -23.12 2.56
N LEU A 417 4.26 -22.01 1.82
CA LEU A 417 3.13 -21.25 1.34
C LEU A 417 2.68 -21.65 -0.07
N ALA A 418 3.44 -22.51 -0.78
CA ALA A 418 3.24 -22.82 -2.20
C ALA A 418 1.78 -23.21 -2.54
N GLU A 419 1.16 -24.05 -1.70
CA GLU A 419 -0.22 -24.54 -1.91
C GLU A 419 -1.28 -23.67 -1.22
N ARG A 420 -0.87 -22.63 -0.47
CA ARG A 420 -1.83 -21.74 0.18
C ARG A 420 -2.50 -20.82 -0.83
N ASP A 421 -3.71 -20.40 -0.50
CA ASP A 421 -4.44 -19.37 -1.24
C ASP A 421 -3.74 -18.01 -1.04
N PHE A 422 -3.38 -17.35 -2.15
CA PHE A 422 -2.72 -16.05 -2.18
C PHE A 422 -3.49 -14.99 -1.39
N LEU A 423 -4.82 -14.97 -1.48
CA LEU A 423 -5.67 -14.01 -0.78
C LEU A 423 -5.68 -14.19 0.75
N LYS A 424 -5.23 -15.34 1.25
CA LYS A 424 -5.15 -15.63 2.70
C LYS A 424 -3.79 -15.29 3.30
N LEU A 425 -2.86 -14.84 2.49
CA LEU A 425 -1.53 -14.42 2.95
C LEU A 425 -1.57 -13.02 3.56
N SER A 426 -0.55 -12.70 4.39
CA SER A 426 -0.33 -11.33 4.83
C SER A 426 0.06 -10.44 3.65
N TYR A 427 -0.15 -9.13 3.79
CA TYR A 427 0.17 -8.17 2.74
C TYR A 427 1.64 -8.25 2.30
N GLY A 428 2.58 -8.38 3.25
CA GLY A 428 4.01 -8.54 2.96
C GLY A 428 4.33 -9.85 2.22
N GLN A 429 3.71 -10.97 2.63
CA GLN A 429 3.87 -12.25 1.94
C GLN A 429 3.35 -12.17 0.50
N GLN A 430 2.21 -11.53 0.29
CA GLN A 430 1.69 -11.30 -1.07
C GLN A 430 2.68 -10.50 -1.93
N ARG A 431 3.30 -9.45 -1.37
CA ARG A 431 4.33 -8.65 -2.06
C ARG A 431 5.55 -9.49 -2.44
N MET A 432 6.07 -10.29 -1.52
CA MET A 432 7.19 -11.18 -1.81
C MET A 432 6.87 -12.17 -2.93
N ILE A 433 5.66 -12.74 -2.92
CA ILE A 433 5.20 -13.64 -3.99
C ILE A 433 5.11 -12.89 -5.34
N LEU A 434 4.67 -11.64 -5.35
CA LEU A 434 4.63 -10.84 -6.59
C LEU A 434 6.05 -10.49 -7.09
N ILE A 435 7.02 -10.31 -6.21
CA ILE A 435 8.44 -10.18 -6.61
C ILE A 435 8.92 -11.48 -7.23
N ALA A 436 8.68 -12.64 -6.58
CA ALA A 436 8.99 -13.95 -7.18
C ALA A 436 8.36 -14.11 -8.56
N ARG A 437 7.07 -13.76 -8.68
CA ARG A 437 6.34 -13.77 -9.94
C ARG A 437 7.00 -12.91 -11.01
N ALA A 438 7.47 -11.72 -10.67
CA ALA A 438 8.15 -10.82 -11.60
C ALA A 438 9.52 -11.38 -12.03
N MET A 439 10.20 -12.09 -11.13
CA MET A 439 11.56 -12.59 -11.33
C MET A 439 11.65 -13.96 -12.03
N VAL A 440 10.58 -14.77 -12.09
CA VAL A 440 10.64 -16.12 -12.72
C VAL A 440 11.07 -16.10 -14.17
N LYS A 441 10.85 -15.01 -14.89
CA LYS A 441 11.28 -14.82 -16.28
C LYS A 441 12.66 -14.19 -16.43
N SER A 442 13.38 -13.93 -15.30
CA SER A 442 14.69 -13.27 -15.26
C SER A 442 14.72 -11.99 -16.11
N PRO A 443 13.86 -10.99 -15.80
CA PRO A 443 13.70 -9.82 -16.65
C PRO A 443 14.97 -8.96 -16.63
N PRO A 444 15.39 -8.34 -17.75
CA PRO A 444 16.46 -7.35 -17.76
C PRO A 444 16.17 -6.12 -16.89
N LEU A 445 14.90 -5.76 -16.71
CA LEU A 445 14.45 -4.62 -15.92
C LEU A 445 13.34 -5.04 -14.96
N LEU A 446 13.52 -4.76 -13.66
CA LEU A 446 12.51 -4.94 -12.62
C LEU A 446 12.04 -3.58 -12.12
N ILE A 447 10.75 -3.32 -12.22
CA ILE A 447 10.08 -2.13 -11.73
C ILE A 447 9.32 -2.47 -10.45
N LEU A 448 9.67 -1.82 -9.35
CA LEU A 448 9.04 -1.98 -8.05
C LEU A 448 8.36 -0.67 -7.65
N ASP A 449 7.02 -0.62 -7.76
CA ASP A 449 6.24 0.57 -7.41
C ASP A 449 5.73 0.47 -5.97
N GLU A 450 6.36 1.24 -5.09
CA GLU A 450 6.09 1.30 -3.66
C GLU A 450 6.02 -0.09 -2.98
N PRO A 451 7.06 -0.95 -3.15
CA PRO A 451 6.99 -2.34 -2.70
C PRO A 451 6.91 -2.49 -1.18
N CYS A 452 7.37 -1.50 -0.42
CA CYS A 452 7.37 -1.48 1.04
C CYS A 452 6.15 -0.79 1.67
N GLN A 453 5.20 -0.33 0.85
CA GLN A 453 3.97 0.27 1.37
C GLN A 453 3.17 -0.76 2.17
N GLY A 454 2.64 -0.38 3.34
CA GLY A 454 1.82 -1.25 4.19
C GLY A 454 2.59 -2.28 5.00
N LEU A 455 3.90 -2.23 4.96
CA LEU A 455 4.73 -3.12 5.77
C LEU A 455 5.08 -2.47 7.10
N ASP A 456 5.00 -3.26 8.18
CA ASP A 456 5.58 -2.89 9.45
C ASP A 456 7.11 -2.79 9.35
N PRO A 457 7.79 -2.18 10.32
CA PRO A 457 9.24 -1.93 10.23
C PRO A 457 10.08 -3.19 10.01
N PHE A 458 9.67 -4.33 10.57
CA PHE A 458 10.39 -5.59 10.42
C PHE A 458 10.27 -6.14 8.99
N ASN A 459 9.03 -6.34 8.51
CA ASN A 459 8.77 -6.83 7.16
C ASN A 459 9.30 -5.87 6.08
N ARG A 460 9.35 -4.56 6.39
CA ARG A 460 9.95 -3.57 5.48
C ARG A 460 11.45 -3.79 5.32
N ASN A 461 12.18 -3.96 6.41
CA ASN A 461 13.62 -4.22 6.35
C ASN A 461 13.93 -5.51 5.60
N GLU A 462 13.18 -6.59 5.87
CA GLU A 462 13.32 -7.84 5.11
C GLU A 462 13.08 -7.65 3.61
N MET A 463 12.06 -6.89 3.25
CA MET A 463 11.76 -6.58 1.85
C MET A 463 12.89 -5.78 1.19
N LEU A 464 13.42 -4.77 1.87
CA LEU A 464 14.55 -3.98 1.38
C LEU A 464 15.80 -4.86 1.19
N ASP A 465 16.10 -5.75 2.14
CA ASP A 465 17.24 -6.69 2.03
C ASP A 465 17.10 -7.64 0.83
N ILE A 466 15.89 -8.12 0.55
CA ILE A 466 15.61 -8.97 -0.63
C ILE A 466 15.82 -8.17 -1.92
N ILE A 467 15.28 -6.95 -1.98
CA ILE A 467 15.40 -6.09 -3.16
C ILE A 467 16.86 -5.71 -3.40
N ASP A 468 17.59 -5.38 -2.35
CA ASP A 468 19.02 -5.04 -2.43
C ASP A 468 19.86 -6.20 -2.99
N LYS A 469 19.60 -7.43 -2.53
CA LYS A 469 20.23 -8.63 -3.07
C LYS A 469 19.86 -8.90 -4.53
N ILE A 470 18.60 -8.71 -4.92
CA ILE A 470 18.21 -8.83 -6.33
C ILE A 470 19.02 -7.84 -7.17
N GLY A 471 19.12 -6.58 -6.75
CA GLY A 471 19.85 -5.56 -7.51
C GLY A 471 21.38 -5.73 -7.54
N SER A 472 21.97 -6.30 -6.46
CA SER A 472 23.42 -6.48 -6.35
C SER A 472 23.93 -7.81 -6.89
N GLU A 473 23.14 -8.89 -6.80
CA GLU A 473 23.60 -10.25 -7.07
C GLU A 473 23.01 -10.86 -8.35
N THR A 474 22.08 -10.17 -9.02
CA THR A 474 21.51 -10.62 -10.30
C THR A 474 21.86 -9.67 -11.44
N GLU A 475 21.66 -10.11 -12.69
CA GLU A 475 21.79 -9.26 -13.88
C GLU A 475 20.56 -8.36 -14.12
N THR A 476 19.55 -8.42 -13.24
CA THR A 476 18.32 -7.64 -13.34
C THR A 476 18.56 -6.22 -12.83
N GLN A 477 18.31 -5.24 -13.68
CA GLN A 477 18.39 -3.82 -13.33
C GLN A 477 17.14 -3.37 -12.60
N LEU A 478 17.27 -2.50 -11.58
CA LEU A 478 16.16 -2.06 -10.75
C LEU A 478 15.72 -0.62 -11.07
N LEU A 479 14.39 -0.44 -11.15
CA LEU A 479 13.74 0.85 -10.93
C LEU A 479 12.90 0.76 -9.65
N TYR A 480 13.42 1.33 -8.57
CA TYR A 480 12.77 1.33 -7.26
C TYR A 480 12.01 2.64 -7.03
N VAL A 481 10.70 2.58 -7.00
CA VAL A 481 9.83 3.76 -6.85
C VAL A 481 9.30 3.85 -5.44
N THR A 482 9.46 5.01 -4.81
CA THR A 482 9.01 5.25 -3.44
C THR A 482 8.67 6.72 -3.20
N HIS A 483 7.84 6.99 -2.20
CA HIS A 483 7.67 8.32 -1.64
C HIS A 483 8.46 8.52 -0.34
N SER A 484 9.11 7.46 0.16
CA SER A 484 9.90 7.46 1.40
C SER A 484 11.38 7.71 1.11
N PRO A 485 11.94 8.84 1.54
CA PRO A 485 13.38 9.09 1.41
C PRO A 485 14.22 8.17 2.29
N GLU A 486 13.61 7.54 3.31
CA GLU A 486 14.29 6.65 4.27
C GLU A 486 14.63 5.28 3.67
N ASP A 487 14.04 4.89 2.52
CA ASP A 487 14.37 3.65 1.82
C ASP A 487 15.80 3.72 1.30
N ARG A 488 16.69 2.97 1.92
CA ARG A 488 18.09 2.86 1.53
C ARG A 488 18.37 1.44 1.03
N LEU A 489 18.87 1.36 -0.19
CA LEU A 489 19.33 0.13 -0.82
C LEU A 489 20.76 0.38 -1.30
N GLY A 490 21.66 -0.52 -0.95
CA GLY A 490 23.08 -0.42 -1.31
C GLY A 490 23.33 -0.59 -2.82
N CYS A 491 22.43 -1.28 -3.51
CA CYS A 491 22.52 -1.53 -4.96
C CYS A 491 22.13 -0.34 -5.83
N LEU A 492 21.60 0.76 -5.28
CA LEU A 492 21.13 1.91 -6.08
C LEU A 492 22.26 2.88 -6.42
N ASP A 493 22.42 3.22 -7.69
CA ASP A 493 23.46 4.12 -8.20
C ASP A 493 22.98 5.57 -8.30
N PHE A 494 21.69 5.76 -8.66
CA PHE A 494 21.13 7.07 -8.98
C PHE A 494 19.74 7.27 -8.39
N GLU A 495 19.39 8.54 -8.17
CA GLU A 495 18.06 8.97 -7.77
C GLU A 495 17.48 9.98 -8.76
N LEU A 496 16.24 9.75 -9.17
CA LEU A 496 15.39 10.69 -9.88
C LEU A 496 14.34 11.22 -8.92
N SER A 497 14.51 12.45 -8.43
CA SER A 497 13.59 13.07 -7.48
C SER A 497 12.61 14.00 -8.19
N PHE A 498 11.32 13.84 -7.90
CA PHE A 498 10.27 14.80 -8.28
C PHE A 498 10.14 15.88 -7.21
N VAL A 499 10.54 17.09 -7.55
CA VAL A 499 10.58 18.24 -6.63
C VAL A 499 9.51 19.25 -7.02
N LYS A 500 8.70 19.70 -6.06
CA LYS A 500 7.66 20.70 -6.28
C LYS A 500 8.28 22.09 -6.39
N ASN A 501 7.91 22.85 -7.43
CA ASN A 501 8.30 24.24 -7.58
C ASN A 501 7.33 25.18 -6.85
N GLU A 502 7.65 26.49 -6.81
CA GLU A 502 6.82 27.51 -6.15
C GLU A 502 5.42 27.66 -6.80
N LYS A 503 5.26 27.26 -8.07
CA LYS A 503 4.00 27.29 -8.81
C LYS A 503 3.15 26.03 -8.60
N GLY A 504 3.61 25.06 -7.76
CA GLY A 504 2.90 23.82 -7.48
C GLY A 504 3.09 22.72 -8.52
N SER A 505 3.87 22.94 -9.58
CA SER A 505 4.24 21.94 -10.58
C SER A 505 5.49 21.18 -10.11
N TYR A 506 5.70 19.96 -10.66
CA TYR A 506 6.87 19.15 -10.33
C TYR A 506 7.92 19.25 -11.44
N PHE A 507 9.19 19.33 -11.06
CA PHE A 507 10.33 19.15 -11.93
C PHE A 507 11.18 17.98 -11.41
N THR A 508 12.04 17.43 -12.26
CA THR A 508 12.87 16.29 -11.89
C THR A 508 14.31 16.71 -11.65
N ARG A 509 14.93 16.12 -10.62
CA ARG A 509 16.33 16.26 -10.29
C ARG A 509 16.99 14.88 -10.31
N LYS A 510 18.12 14.76 -10.99
CA LYS A 510 18.95 13.55 -11.00
C LYS A 510 20.11 13.72 -10.05
N THR A 511 20.35 12.73 -9.22
CA THR A 511 21.45 12.73 -8.23
C THR A 511 22.16 11.38 -8.27
N SER A 512 23.48 11.38 -8.26
CA SER A 512 24.25 10.15 -8.03
C SER A 512 24.22 9.81 -6.54
N LEU A 513 24.00 8.55 -6.23
CA LEU A 513 23.98 8.02 -4.86
C LEU A 513 25.32 7.38 -4.47
N ASN A 514 26.42 7.73 -5.20
CA ASN A 514 27.74 7.15 -4.96
C ASN A 514 28.01 6.96 -3.47
N HIS A 515 28.24 5.72 -3.11
CA HIS A 515 28.63 5.24 -1.78
C HIS A 515 30.12 5.46 -1.53
#